data_ef7c4d0288935e845b904ec471870f66
#
_entry.id   ef7c4d0288935e845b904ec471870f66
#
_cell.length_a   1.000
_cell.length_b   1.000
_cell.length_c   1.000
_cell.angle_alpha   90.00
_cell.angle_beta   90.00
_cell.angle_gamma   90.00
#
_symmetry.space_group_name_H-M   'P 1'
#
loop_
_entity.id
_entity.type
_entity.pdbx_description
1 polymer ?
#
loop_
_entity_poly.entity_id
_entity_poly.type
_entity_poly.pdbx_seq_one_letter_code
_entity_poly.pdbx_strand_id
1 'polypeptide(L)'
;MNRFVKSINRVSLIQQIIIGLIIGILTALYVPDVANELALLGVLFVGALKGIAPILVFFLVIAAISKHRSGQKTGMGSVITLYLLGTFLSAALAVIVSFFFPTTLHLAASAADAAPPQGIAEVMTTLLKNIVDNPVKALMTANYIGILGWALIIGGALRHAPMNTKEVMESIAQAITTVVGWIIRFAPLGIMGLVAESIATNGIEALIGYFQLLVLLLGSMIFVALVINPILSFIYLRRNPYPLVFKCLRESAIYAFFTRSSAANIPVNLDLAKRLKLNPDMYSVSIPLGATINMGGAAITITIMTLAAAHTLGIVVDIPTAILLSIIATIGACGASGVAGGSLLLIPLACSLFGISNDVAMQVVGVGFIIGVLQDSTETALNSSTDILFTATADYAKRGYHQDWN
;
A
#
# COMPACT_ATOMS: atom_id res chain seq x y z
N MET A 1 36.10 -5.50 3.79
CA MET A 1 34.69 -5.53 4.25
C MET A 1 34.62 -6.53 5.39
N ASN A 2 34.43 -6.05 6.62
CA ASN A 2 34.58 -6.81 7.88
C ASN A 2 33.69 -8.07 7.94
N ARG A 3 34.16 -9.14 8.63
CA ARG A 3 33.39 -10.38 8.91
C ARG A 3 32.00 -10.10 9.49
N PHE A 4 31.85 -9.01 10.25
CA PHE A 4 30.60 -8.54 10.84
C PHE A 4 29.54 -8.15 9.78
N VAL A 5 29.91 -7.38 8.75
CA VAL A 5 29.02 -6.99 7.64
C VAL A 5 28.59 -8.18 6.79
N LYS A 6 29.48 -9.18 6.62
CA LYS A 6 29.15 -10.44 5.94
C LYS A 6 28.19 -11.31 6.75
N SER A 7 28.23 -11.24 8.08
CA SER A 7 27.34 -11.99 8.96
C SER A 7 25.93 -11.37 8.96
N ILE A 8 25.82 -10.04 9.01
CA ILE A 8 24.53 -9.31 8.94
C ILE A 8 23.82 -9.57 7.61
N ASN A 9 24.55 -9.60 6.50
CA ASN A 9 23.98 -9.88 5.18
C ASN A 9 23.47 -11.33 4.98
N ARG A 10 23.73 -12.24 5.91
CA ARG A 10 23.20 -13.61 5.92
C ARG A 10 21.83 -13.71 6.60
N VAL A 11 21.47 -12.73 7.41
CA VAL A 11 20.18 -12.65 8.12
C VAL A 11 19.19 -11.88 7.23
N SER A 12 17.98 -12.43 7.04
CA SER A 12 16.97 -11.74 6.24
C SER A 12 16.56 -10.41 6.90
N LEU A 13 16.14 -9.43 6.08
CA LEU A 13 15.67 -8.12 6.60
C LEU A 13 14.54 -8.30 7.63
N ILE A 14 13.63 -9.26 7.40
CA ILE A 14 12.54 -9.59 8.33
C ILE A 14 13.08 -10.01 9.69
N GLN A 15 14.05 -10.92 9.72
CA GLN A 15 14.67 -11.36 10.96
C GLN A 15 15.38 -10.21 11.68
N GLN A 16 16.05 -9.34 10.94
CA GLN A 16 16.69 -8.14 11.51
C GLN A 16 15.65 -7.21 12.13
N ILE A 17 14.49 -6.99 11.48
CA ILE A 17 13.38 -6.18 12.00
C ILE A 17 12.82 -6.80 13.28
N ILE A 18 12.59 -8.11 13.32
CA ILE A 18 12.11 -8.82 14.52
C ILE A 18 13.10 -8.67 15.67
N ILE A 19 14.40 -8.82 15.40
CA ILE A 19 15.45 -8.61 16.41
C ILE A 19 15.43 -7.16 16.90
N GLY A 20 15.35 -6.17 16.01
CA GLY A 20 15.25 -4.76 16.37
C GLY A 20 14.02 -4.46 17.24
N LEU A 21 12.86 -5.03 16.88
CA LEU A 21 11.63 -4.90 17.64
C LEU A 21 11.78 -5.48 19.06
N ILE A 22 12.33 -6.69 19.20
CA ILE A 22 12.56 -7.34 20.49
C ILE A 22 13.52 -6.49 21.35
N ILE A 23 14.62 -6.01 20.76
CA ILE A 23 15.59 -5.15 21.47
C ILE A 23 14.89 -3.87 21.92
N GLY A 24 14.10 -3.20 21.04
CA GLY A 24 13.36 -1.99 21.39
C GLY A 24 12.39 -2.20 22.57
N ILE A 25 11.64 -3.31 22.57
CA ILE A 25 10.74 -3.67 23.68
C ILE A 25 11.53 -3.86 24.97
N LEU A 26 12.58 -4.69 24.94
CA LEU A 26 13.38 -4.99 26.13
C LEU A 26 14.06 -3.73 26.69
N THR A 27 14.59 -2.87 25.81
CA THR A 27 15.23 -1.61 26.23
C THR A 27 14.22 -0.70 26.92
N ALA A 28 13.01 -0.55 26.34
CA ALA A 28 11.97 0.30 26.94
C ALA A 28 11.51 -0.22 28.31
N LEU A 29 11.43 -1.53 28.50
CA LEU A 29 10.97 -2.12 29.76
C LEU A 29 12.03 -2.13 30.87
N TYR A 30 13.30 -2.32 30.51
CA TYR A 30 14.36 -2.50 31.53
C TYR A 30 15.30 -1.29 31.66
N VAL A 31 15.45 -0.46 30.64
CA VAL A 31 16.38 0.67 30.60
C VAL A 31 15.72 1.88 29.88
N PRO A 32 14.67 2.51 30.47
CA PRO A 32 13.89 3.57 29.83
C PRO A 32 14.72 4.78 29.36
N ASP A 33 15.78 5.12 30.08
CA ASP A 33 16.66 6.24 29.69
C ASP A 33 17.35 5.99 28.34
N VAL A 34 17.81 4.76 28.11
CA VAL A 34 18.41 4.35 26.83
C VAL A 34 17.34 4.26 25.73
N ALA A 35 16.10 3.92 26.07
CA ALA A 35 14.99 3.90 25.11
C ALA A 35 14.75 5.30 24.50
N ASN A 36 14.82 6.35 25.31
CA ASN A 36 14.70 7.73 24.84
C ASN A 36 15.84 8.15 23.90
N GLU A 37 17.06 7.67 24.13
CA GLU A 37 18.18 7.92 23.21
C GLU A 37 17.99 7.16 21.87
N LEU A 38 17.47 5.94 21.92
CA LEU A 38 17.16 5.13 20.73
C LEU A 38 16.06 5.75 19.87
N ALA A 39 15.17 6.57 20.43
CA ALA A 39 14.13 7.30 19.70
C ALA A 39 14.68 8.08 18.51
N LEU A 40 15.92 8.62 18.62
CA LEU A 40 16.59 9.31 17.50
C LEU A 40 16.68 8.45 16.23
N LEU A 41 16.91 7.14 16.36
CA LEU A 41 16.98 6.22 15.22
C LEU A 41 15.62 6.12 14.51
N GLY A 42 14.53 6.11 15.27
CA GLY A 42 13.16 6.16 14.76
C GLY A 42 12.88 7.46 14.02
N VAL A 43 13.22 8.59 14.64
CA VAL A 43 13.06 9.94 14.04
C VAL A 43 13.83 10.07 12.73
N LEU A 44 15.08 9.62 12.68
CA LEU A 44 15.89 9.65 11.47
C LEU A 44 15.32 8.78 10.35
N PHE A 45 14.85 7.58 10.69
CA PHE A 45 14.23 6.66 9.74
C PHE A 45 12.96 7.25 9.13
N VAL A 46 12.02 7.70 9.97
CA VAL A 46 10.76 8.34 9.52
C VAL A 46 11.05 9.63 8.77
N GLY A 47 12.02 10.44 9.24
CA GLY A 47 12.44 11.66 8.57
C GLY A 47 12.99 11.43 7.16
N ALA A 48 13.78 10.37 6.95
CA ALA A 48 14.27 9.99 5.62
C ALA A 48 13.12 9.57 4.68
N LEU A 49 12.15 8.81 5.21
CA LEU A 49 10.94 8.43 4.45
C LEU A 49 10.09 9.65 4.12
N LYS A 50 9.87 10.55 5.08
CA LYS A 50 9.15 11.81 4.89
C LYS A 50 9.77 12.68 3.78
N GLY A 51 11.10 12.74 3.73
CA GLY A 51 11.82 13.52 2.71
C GLY A 51 11.66 12.97 1.29
N ILE A 52 11.63 11.65 1.12
CA ILE A 52 11.57 11.03 -0.21
C ILE A 52 10.11 10.78 -0.70
N ALA A 53 9.13 10.68 0.19
CA ALA A 53 7.78 10.26 -0.14
C ALA A 53 7.09 11.16 -1.18
N PRO A 54 7.16 12.51 -1.14
CA PRO A 54 6.54 13.38 -2.14
C PRO A 54 7.05 13.11 -3.56
N ILE A 55 8.37 12.97 -3.71
CA ILE A 55 9.03 12.70 -5.00
C ILE A 55 8.68 11.29 -5.49
N LEU A 56 8.67 10.32 -4.58
CA LEU A 56 8.29 8.95 -4.89
C LEU A 56 6.86 8.91 -5.48
N VAL A 57 5.88 9.46 -4.78
CA VAL A 57 4.47 9.46 -5.22
C VAL A 57 4.33 10.12 -6.58
N PHE A 58 4.98 11.27 -6.79
CA PHE A 58 4.92 12.02 -8.04
C PHE A 58 5.39 11.19 -9.24
N PHE A 59 6.60 10.66 -9.20
CA PHE A 59 7.18 9.92 -10.33
C PHE A 59 6.57 8.52 -10.51
N LEU A 60 6.16 7.84 -9.44
CA LEU A 60 5.48 6.55 -9.57
C LEU A 60 4.14 6.67 -10.27
N VAL A 61 3.32 7.66 -9.91
CA VAL A 61 2.02 7.88 -10.54
C VAL A 61 2.19 8.30 -12.01
N ILE A 62 3.14 9.19 -12.32
CA ILE A 62 3.46 9.56 -13.72
C ILE A 62 3.84 8.31 -14.53
N ALA A 63 4.77 7.49 -14.01
CA ALA A 63 5.21 6.28 -14.71
C ALA A 63 4.06 5.29 -14.93
N ALA A 64 3.23 5.06 -13.91
CA ALA A 64 2.09 4.15 -13.98
C ALA A 64 1.07 4.60 -15.03
N ILE A 65 0.69 5.89 -15.06
CA ILE A 65 -0.31 6.42 -15.98
C ILE A 65 0.23 6.51 -17.41
N SER A 66 1.50 6.92 -17.60
CA SER A 66 2.09 7.09 -18.94
C SER A 66 2.26 5.76 -19.69
N LYS A 67 2.48 4.66 -19.00
CA LYS A 67 2.65 3.32 -19.60
C LYS A 67 1.38 2.77 -20.23
N HIS A 68 0.20 3.20 -19.78
CA HIS A 68 -1.05 2.61 -20.22
C HIS A 68 -1.29 2.86 -21.71
N ARG A 69 -1.16 1.80 -22.54
CA ARG A 69 -1.42 1.83 -23.99
C ARG A 69 -2.91 1.64 -24.25
N SER A 70 -3.57 2.63 -24.88
CA SER A 70 -4.90 2.48 -25.45
C SER A 70 -4.79 1.69 -26.77
N GLY A 71 -5.50 0.55 -26.90
CA GLY A 71 -5.70 -0.04 -28.23
C GLY A 71 -5.43 -1.53 -28.43
N GLN A 72 -5.01 -2.31 -27.43
CA GLN A 72 -4.97 -3.77 -27.60
C GLN A 72 -6.36 -4.39 -27.38
N LYS A 73 -6.94 -4.94 -28.46
CA LYS A 73 -8.25 -5.65 -28.45
C LYS A 73 -8.20 -7.05 -27.76
N THR A 74 -7.37 -7.22 -26.74
CA THR A 74 -7.08 -8.52 -26.11
C THR A 74 -8.03 -8.94 -24.99
N GLY A 75 -9.13 -8.21 -24.74
CA GLY A 75 -9.99 -8.47 -23.57
C GLY A 75 -9.45 -7.83 -22.27
N MET A 76 -8.43 -6.99 -22.37
CA MET A 76 -7.82 -6.28 -21.24
C MET A 76 -8.80 -5.38 -20.49
N GLY A 77 -9.86 -4.88 -21.14
CA GLY A 77 -10.87 -4.05 -20.47
C GLY A 77 -11.50 -4.74 -19.26
N SER A 78 -11.87 -6.02 -19.39
CA SER A 78 -12.45 -6.79 -18.28
C SER A 78 -11.45 -7.00 -17.14
N VAL A 79 -10.18 -7.27 -17.46
CA VAL A 79 -9.12 -7.43 -16.44
C VAL A 79 -8.89 -6.12 -15.68
N ILE A 80 -8.73 -5.00 -16.40
CA ILE A 80 -8.53 -3.69 -15.79
C ILE A 80 -9.74 -3.30 -14.93
N THR A 81 -10.96 -3.57 -15.42
CA THR A 81 -12.17 -3.32 -14.64
C THR A 81 -12.17 -4.13 -13.34
N LEU A 82 -11.81 -5.41 -13.39
CA LEU A 82 -11.71 -6.26 -12.19
C LEU A 82 -10.64 -5.75 -11.23
N TYR A 83 -9.47 -5.34 -11.72
CA TYR A 83 -8.40 -4.79 -10.90
C TYR A 83 -8.83 -3.51 -10.16
N LEU A 84 -9.38 -2.55 -10.89
CA LEU A 84 -9.80 -1.27 -10.30
C LEU A 84 -11.02 -1.43 -9.39
N LEU A 85 -12.02 -2.23 -9.81
CA LEU A 85 -13.21 -2.50 -9.00
C LEU A 85 -12.86 -3.29 -7.75
N GLY A 86 -12.00 -4.32 -7.85
CA GLY A 86 -11.53 -5.10 -6.72
C GLY A 86 -10.75 -4.24 -5.72
N THR A 87 -9.88 -3.35 -6.20
CA THR A 87 -9.14 -2.40 -5.36
C THR A 87 -10.08 -1.41 -4.67
N PHE A 88 -11.07 -0.85 -5.39
CA PHE A 88 -12.06 0.06 -4.83
C PHE A 88 -12.94 -0.63 -3.77
N LEU A 89 -13.43 -1.83 -4.05
CA LEU A 89 -14.24 -2.59 -3.09
C LEU A 89 -13.43 -2.99 -1.84
N SER A 90 -12.14 -3.22 -1.99
CA SER A 90 -11.22 -3.45 -0.87
C SER A 90 -11.12 -2.21 0.02
N ALA A 91 -10.97 -1.01 -0.55
CA ALA A 91 -10.97 0.25 0.19
C ALA A 91 -12.34 0.52 0.84
N ALA A 92 -13.43 0.29 0.12
CA ALA A 92 -14.79 0.47 0.65
C ALA A 92 -15.08 -0.49 1.83
N LEU A 93 -14.64 -1.75 1.72
CA LEU A 93 -14.71 -2.69 2.85
C LEU A 93 -13.91 -2.17 4.04
N ALA A 94 -12.71 -1.66 3.81
CA ALA A 94 -11.85 -1.10 4.85
C ALA A 94 -12.52 0.07 5.59
N VAL A 95 -13.26 0.93 4.88
CA VAL A 95 -14.09 1.99 5.48
C VAL A 95 -15.17 1.36 6.38
N ILE A 96 -15.94 0.41 5.85
CA ILE A 96 -17.01 -0.24 6.60
C ILE A 96 -16.46 -0.87 7.88
N VAL A 97 -15.39 -1.65 7.76
CA VAL A 97 -14.78 -2.35 8.90
C VAL A 97 -14.24 -1.36 9.93
N SER A 98 -13.62 -0.25 9.49
CA SER A 98 -13.12 0.80 10.39
C SER A 98 -14.25 1.54 11.13
N PHE A 99 -15.42 1.66 10.55
CA PHE A 99 -16.58 2.25 11.24
C PHE A 99 -17.16 1.32 12.30
N PHE A 100 -17.18 0.01 12.06
CA PHE A 100 -17.65 -0.97 13.05
C PHE A 100 -16.61 -1.26 14.14
N PHE A 101 -15.33 -1.17 13.81
CA PHE A 101 -14.20 -1.48 14.69
C PHE A 101 -13.20 -0.31 14.72
N PRO A 102 -13.61 0.85 15.28
CA PRO A 102 -12.73 2.01 15.34
C PRO A 102 -11.49 1.69 16.18
N THR A 103 -10.32 2.05 15.64
CA THR A 103 -9.02 1.81 16.27
C THR A 103 -8.36 3.13 16.58
N THR A 104 -7.71 3.24 17.73
CA THR A 104 -6.91 4.41 18.12
C THR A 104 -5.43 4.10 18.00
N LEU A 105 -4.66 5.12 17.63
CA LEU A 105 -3.20 5.07 17.55
C LEU A 105 -2.60 5.90 18.70
N HIS A 106 -1.50 5.42 19.25
CA HIS A 106 -0.70 6.23 20.18
C HIS A 106 0.22 7.14 19.37
N LEU A 107 -0.24 8.38 19.15
CA LEU A 107 0.50 9.44 18.46
C LEU A 107 1.08 10.43 19.49
N ALA A 108 2.18 11.10 19.15
CA ALA A 108 2.76 12.10 20.05
C ALA A 108 1.80 13.27 20.26
N ALA A 109 1.86 13.90 21.45
CA ALA A 109 0.92 14.93 21.90
C ALA A 109 0.82 16.18 21.00
N SER A 110 1.77 16.42 20.10
CA SER A 110 1.74 17.51 19.11
C SER A 110 0.71 17.32 17.99
N ALA A 111 -0.02 16.20 18.00
CA ALA A 111 -1.06 15.90 16.99
C ALA A 111 -2.39 16.65 17.20
N ALA A 112 -2.53 17.38 18.31
CA ALA A 112 -3.80 17.98 18.74
C ALA A 112 -4.25 19.25 17.96
N ASP A 113 -3.42 19.79 17.06
CA ASP A 113 -3.70 21.09 16.39
C ASP A 113 -4.43 20.94 15.02
N ALA A 114 -4.89 19.75 14.66
CA ALA A 114 -5.65 19.57 13.43
C ALA A 114 -7.10 20.03 13.63
N ALA A 115 -7.50 21.14 12.97
CA ALA A 115 -8.90 21.51 12.86
C ALA A 115 -9.57 20.62 11.81
N PRO A 116 -10.47 19.69 12.20
CA PRO A 116 -11.11 18.79 11.24
C PRO A 116 -12.02 19.58 10.28
N PRO A 117 -12.09 19.20 8.98
CA PRO A 117 -13.01 19.81 8.04
C PRO A 117 -14.47 19.60 8.49
N GLN A 118 -15.30 20.63 8.34
CA GLN A 118 -16.70 20.63 8.81
C GLN A 118 -17.68 19.92 7.85
N GLY A 119 -17.19 19.12 6.90
CA GLY A 119 -18.00 18.32 6.01
C GLY A 119 -17.50 18.29 4.57
N ILE A 120 -18.19 17.52 3.72
CA ILE A 120 -17.76 17.21 2.33
C ILE A 120 -17.54 18.48 1.47
N ALA A 121 -18.30 19.55 1.67
CA ALA A 121 -18.16 20.79 0.88
C ALA A 121 -16.82 21.48 1.16
N GLU A 122 -16.38 21.52 2.40
CA GLU A 122 -15.08 22.07 2.77
C GLU A 122 -13.94 21.17 2.26
N VAL A 123 -14.09 19.85 2.40
CA VAL A 123 -13.16 18.87 1.85
C VAL A 123 -13.00 19.05 0.34
N MET A 124 -14.11 19.14 -0.41
CA MET A 124 -14.08 19.34 -1.87
C MET A 124 -13.44 20.67 -2.26
N THR A 125 -13.73 21.74 -1.52
CA THR A 125 -13.12 23.05 -1.77
C THR A 125 -11.60 23.00 -1.56
N THR A 126 -11.16 22.37 -0.49
CA THR A 126 -9.74 22.17 -0.15
C THR A 126 -9.04 21.30 -1.20
N LEU A 127 -9.67 20.20 -1.62
CA LEU A 127 -9.17 19.35 -2.69
C LEU A 127 -8.94 20.15 -3.99
N LEU A 128 -9.94 20.90 -4.44
CA LEU A 128 -9.85 21.68 -5.68
C LEU A 128 -8.75 22.74 -5.61
N LYS A 129 -8.61 23.43 -4.48
CA LYS A 129 -7.53 24.40 -4.27
C LYS A 129 -6.15 23.74 -4.27
N ASN A 130 -6.02 22.58 -3.61
CA ASN A 130 -4.77 21.86 -3.51
C ASN A 130 -4.32 21.25 -4.85
N ILE A 131 -5.26 20.78 -5.69
CA ILE A 131 -4.93 20.23 -7.03
C ILE A 131 -4.29 21.28 -7.94
N VAL A 132 -4.76 22.54 -7.86
CA VAL A 132 -4.27 23.63 -8.73
C VAL A 132 -3.09 24.39 -8.13
N ASP A 133 -2.57 24.00 -6.98
CA ASP A 133 -1.36 24.61 -6.39
C ASP A 133 -0.15 24.42 -7.30
N ASN A 134 0.85 25.27 -7.15
CA ASN A 134 2.09 25.14 -7.96
C ASN A 134 2.73 23.75 -7.72
N PRO A 135 3.08 22.99 -8.78
CA PRO A 135 3.60 21.63 -8.63
C PRO A 135 4.92 21.55 -7.85
N VAL A 136 5.79 22.56 -7.99
CA VAL A 136 7.05 22.60 -7.21
C VAL A 136 6.77 22.88 -5.75
N LYS A 137 5.87 23.84 -5.46
CA LYS A 137 5.44 24.12 -4.10
C LYS A 137 4.75 22.90 -3.48
N ALA A 138 3.88 22.21 -4.22
CA ALA A 138 3.23 20.99 -3.74
C ALA A 138 4.25 19.92 -3.31
N LEU A 139 5.33 19.73 -4.08
CA LEU A 139 6.43 18.83 -3.70
C LEU A 139 7.17 19.31 -2.46
N MET A 140 7.47 20.61 -2.36
CA MET A 140 8.21 21.19 -1.21
C MET A 140 7.41 21.12 0.09
N THR A 141 6.09 21.35 0.03
CA THR A 141 5.20 21.38 1.20
C THR A 141 4.52 20.03 1.49
N ALA A 142 4.86 18.98 0.72
CA ALA A 142 4.20 17.67 0.78
C ALA A 142 2.66 17.77 0.64
N ASN A 143 2.16 18.66 -0.24
CA ASN A 143 0.75 18.71 -0.62
C ASN A 143 0.45 17.51 -1.54
N TYR A 144 0.15 16.34 -0.96
CA TYR A 144 -0.04 15.11 -1.70
C TYR A 144 -1.20 15.14 -2.68
N ILE A 145 -2.24 15.92 -2.42
CA ILE A 145 -3.37 16.11 -3.36
C ILE A 145 -2.90 16.84 -4.61
N GLY A 146 -2.13 17.92 -4.45
CA GLY A 146 -1.52 18.63 -5.55
C GLY A 146 -0.51 17.77 -6.32
N ILE A 147 0.32 17.02 -5.59
CA ILE A 147 1.28 16.06 -6.16
C ILE A 147 0.56 15.02 -7.02
N LEU A 148 -0.50 14.40 -6.50
CA LEU A 148 -1.30 13.42 -7.23
C LEU A 148 -1.98 14.04 -8.46
N GLY A 149 -2.61 15.20 -8.29
CA GLY A 149 -3.28 15.92 -9.39
C GLY A 149 -2.33 16.21 -10.55
N TRP A 150 -1.18 16.80 -10.29
CA TRP A 150 -0.17 17.07 -11.31
C TRP A 150 0.44 15.81 -11.90
N ALA A 151 0.66 14.77 -11.09
CA ALA A 151 1.15 13.49 -11.58
C ALA A 151 0.17 12.82 -12.55
N LEU A 152 -1.14 12.89 -12.28
CA LEU A 152 -2.18 12.39 -13.18
C LEU A 152 -2.23 13.20 -14.50
N ILE A 153 -2.15 14.53 -14.44
CA ILE A 153 -2.16 15.41 -15.61
C ILE A 153 -0.92 15.15 -16.48
N ILE A 154 0.28 15.18 -15.89
CA ILE A 154 1.54 14.95 -16.61
C ILE A 154 1.61 13.53 -17.15
N GLY A 155 1.26 12.53 -16.34
CA GLY A 155 1.20 11.13 -16.76
C GLY A 155 0.23 10.91 -17.91
N GLY A 156 -0.94 11.57 -17.87
CA GLY A 156 -1.94 11.58 -18.94
C GLY A 156 -1.40 12.20 -20.24
N ALA A 157 -0.72 13.33 -20.17
CA ALA A 157 -0.07 13.97 -21.31
C ALA A 157 1.01 13.09 -21.94
N LEU A 158 1.80 12.41 -21.10
CA LEU A 158 2.87 11.51 -21.54
C LEU A 158 2.37 10.18 -22.14
N ARG A 159 1.07 9.87 -22.08
CA ARG A 159 0.51 8.67 -22.76
C ARG A 159 0.74 8.67 -24.27
N HIS A 160 0.82 9.85 -24.87
CA HIS A 160 1.06 10.03 -26.30
C HIS A 160 2.54 10.27 -26.64
N ALA A 161 3.41 10.35 -25.64
CA ALA A 161 4.84 10.55 -25.84
C ALA A 161 5.52 9.31 -26.48
N PRO A 162 6.68 9.52 -27.16
CA PRO A 162 7.50 8.42 -27.65
C PRO A 162 7.91 7.45 -26.52
N MET A 163 8.19 6.18 -26.90
CA MET A 163 8.52 5.14 -25.95
C MET A 163 9.74 5.49 -25.09
N ASN A 164 10.78 6.07 -25.70
CA ASN A 164 11.99 6.48 -24.99
C ASN A 164 11.69 7.46 -23.83
N THR A 165 10.75 8.39 -24.02
CA THR A 165 10.36 9.34 -22.95
C THR A 165 9.68 8.61 -21.79
N LYS A 166 8.85 7.61 -22.08
CA LYS A 166 8.19 6.78 -21.06
C LYS A 166 9.20 5.94 -20.29
N GLU A 167 10.18 5.36 -20.98
CA GLU A 167 11.27 4.59 -20.39
C GLU A 167 12.14 5.45 -19.47
N VAL A 168 12.37 6.72 -19.82
CA VAL A 168 13.08 7.67 -18.93
C VAL A 168 12.28 7.91 -17.66
N MET A 169 10.96 8.15 -17.75
CA MET A 169 10.11 8.36 -16.57
C MET A 169 10.09 7.13 -15.67
N GLU A 170 10.03 5.94 -16.27
CA GLU A 170 10.13 4.68 -15.53
C GLU A 170 11.48 4.52 -14.84
N SER A 171 12.56 4.82 -15.52
CA SER A 171 13.93 4.75 -14.97
C SER A 171 14.11 5.68 -13.78
N ILE A 172 13.53 6.90 -13.84
CA ILE A 172 13.54 7.84 -12.71
C ILE A 172 12.74 7.27 -11.54
N ALA A 173 11.50 6.78 -11.79
CA ALA A 173 10.67 6.16 -10.75
C ALA A 173 11.38 4.96 -10.10
N GLN A 174 12.06 4.13 -10.90
CA GLN A 174 12.84 2.99 -10.41
C GLN A 174 14.06 3.43 -9.57
N ALA A 175 14.76 4.49 -9.97
CA ALA A 175 15.88 5.03 -9.20
C ALA A 175 15.41 5.52 -7.82
N ILE A 176 14.30 6.28 -7.77
CA ILE A 176 13.71 6.76 -6.51
C ILE A 176 13.26 5.57 -5.63
N THR A 177 12.62 4.57 -6.22
CA THR A 177 12.23 3.33 -5.55
C THR A 177 13.45 2.60 -4.95
N THR A 178 14.58 2.61 -5.66
CA THR A 178 15.84 2.04 -5.17
C THR A 178 16.35 2.80 -3.93
N VAL A 179 16.26 4.13 -3.94
CA VAL A 179 16.63 4.96 -2.77
C VAL A 179 15.73 4.63 -1.58
N VAL A 180 14.41 4.49 -1.79
CA VAL A 180 13.50 4.04 -0.73
C VAL A 180 13.90 2.67 -0.20
N GLY A 181 14.25 1.73 -1.09
CA GLY A 181 14.78 0.43 -0.69
C GLY A 181 16.04 0.50 0.16
N TRP A 182 16.91 1.47 -0.08
CA TRP A 182 18.08 1.71 0.80
C TRP A 182 17.67 2.23 2.17
N ILE A 183 16.72 3.18 2.24
CA ILE A 183 16.19 3.68 3.50
C ILE A 183 15.54 2.52 4.30
N ILE A 184 14.75 1.67 3.64
CA ILE A 184 14.09 0.52 4.28
C ILE A 184 15.11 -0.49 4.86
N ARG A 185 16.34 -0.58 4.34
CA ARG A 185 17.39 -1.40 4.95
C ARG A 185 17.78 -0.93 6.36
N PHE A 186 17.52 0.32 6.71
CA PHE A 186 17.69 0.85 8.07
C PHE A 186 16.45 0.61 8.97
N ALA A 187 15.37 0.05 8.44
CA ALA A 187 14.15 -0.25 9.22
C ALA A 187 14.40 -1.05 10.52
N PRO A 188 15.32 -2.03 10.60
CA PRO A 188 15.60 -2.72 11.87
C PRO A 188 15.99 -1.76 12.99
N LEU A 189 16.83 -0.77 12.71
CA LEU A 189 17.24 0.25 13.67
C LEU A 189 16.14 1.30 13.89
N GLY A 190 15.48 1.73 12.82
CA GLY A 190 14.37 2.68 12.90
C GLY A 190 13.20 2.14 13.72
N ILE A 191 12.78 0.90 13.48
CA ILE A 191 11.68 0.24 14.20
C ILE A 191 12.08 -0.01 15.67
N MET A 192 13.32 -0.39 15.94
CA MET A 192 13.84 -0.51 17.31
C MET A 192 13.64 0.81 18.07
N GLY A 193 14.01 1.95 17.48
CA GLY A 193 13.84 3.27 18.08
C GLY A 193 12.38 3.66 18.26
N LEU A 194 11.52 3.46 17.24
CA LEU A 194 10.09 3.77 17.29
C LEU A 194 9.36 2.97 18.37
N VAL A 195 9.67 1.68 18.50
CA VAL A 195 9.04 0.82 19.51
C VAL A 195 9.53 1.18 20.90
N ALA A 196 10.83 1.44 21.06
CA ALA A 196 11.40 1.87 22.34
C ALA A 196 10.74 3.16 22.83
N GLU A 197 10.64 4.19 21.96
CA GLU A 197 9.97 5.45 22.24
C GLU A 197 8.48 5.27 22.57
N SER A 198 7.77 4.49 21.75
CA SER A 198 6.33 4.26 21.92
C SER A 198 6.00 3.62 23.26
N ILE A 199 6.77 2.62 23.70
CA ILE A 199 6.56 1.96 24.99
C ILE A 199 7.03 2.84 26.16
N ALA A 200 8.15 3.54 26.01
CA ALA A 200 8.65 4.44 27.06
C ALA A 200 7.65 5.60 27.33
N THR A 201 6.97 6.09 26.28
CA THR A 201 6.02 7.21 26.37
C THR A 201 4.61 6.75 26.75
N ASN A 202 4.10 5.67 26.15
CA ASN A 202 2.69 5.26 26.23
C ASN A 202 2.48 3.93 26.99
N GLY A 203 3.55 3.33 27.50
CA GLY A 203 3.48 2.02 28.15
C GLY A 203 3.28 0.85 27.18
N ILE A 204 3.22 -0.35 27.75
CA ILE A 204 3.04 -1.59 26.98
C ILE A 204 1.65 -1.66 26.29
N GLU A 205 0.70 -0.88 26.74
CA GLU A 205 -0.66 -0.79 26.17
C GLU A 205 -0.66 -0.34 24.72
N ALA A 206 0.35 0.43 24.29
CA ALA A 206 0.53 0.78 22.89
C ALA A 206 0.63 -0.44 21.97
N LEU A 207 1.28 -1.53 22.44
CA LEU A 207 1.40 -2.78 21.67
C LEU A 207 0.05 -3.48 21.47
N ILE A 208 -0.87 -3.35 22.43
CA ILE A 208 -2.24 -3.92 22.31
C ILE A 208 -2.99 -3.20 21.20
N GLY A 209 -2.89 -1.86 21.13
CA GLY A 209 -3.47 -1.07 20.04
C GLY A 209 -2.91 -1.48 18.67
N TYR A 210 -1.60 -1.69 18.58
CA TYR A 210 -0.96 -2.16 17.35
C TYR A 210 -1.42 -3.59 16.95
N PHE A 211 -1.63 -4.47 17.92
CA PHE A 211 -2.17 -5.79 17.66
C PHE A 211 -3.61 -5.74 17.15
N GLN A 212 -4.47 -4.90 17.73
CA GLN A 212 -5.84 -4.70 17.27
C GLN A 212 -5.87 -4.17 15.83
N LEU A 213 -5.04 -3.16 15.53
CA LEU A 213 -4.89 -2.61 14.19
C LEU A 213 -4.44 -3.69 13.19
N LEU A 214 -3.47 -4.52 13.58
CA LEU A 214 -2.97 -5.61 12.74
C LEU A 214 -4.07 -6.64 12.46
N VAL A 215 -4.83 -7.04 13.47
CA VAL A 215 -5.97 -7.96 13.30
C VAL A 215 -7.01 -7.38 12.35
N LEU A 216 -7.29 -6.08 12.44
CA LEU A 216 -8.23 -5.39 11.56
C LEU A 216 -7.75 -5.39 10.10
N LEU A 217 -6.47 -5.07 9.87
CA LEU A 217 -5.83 -5.08 8.56
C LEU A 217 -5.82 -6.48 7.94
N LEU A 218 -5.29 -7.47 8.65
CA LEU A 218 -5.19 -8.84 8.16
C LEU A 218 -6.56 -9.46 7.95
N GLY A 219 -7.48 -9.25 8.90
CA GLY A 219 -8.87 -9.74 8.80
C GLY A 219 -9.58 -9.18 7.57
N SER A 220 -9.42 -7.88 7.28
CA SER A 220 -9.96 -7.24 6.08
C SER A 220 -9.35 -7.82 4.80
N MET A 221 -8.03 -8.03 4.76
CA MET A 221 -7.34 -8.62 3.61
C MET A 221 -7.80 -10.07 3.35
N ILE A 222 -7.93 -10.87 4.40
CA ILE A 222 -8.43 -12.25 4.31
C ILE A 222 -9.89 -12.25 3.84
N PHE A 223 -10.72 -11.35 4.34
CA PHE A 223 -12.11 -11.22 3.92
C PHE A 223 -12.21 -10.87 2.43
N VAL A 224 -11.39 -9.93 1.93
CA VAL A 224 -11.33 -9.63 0.49
C VAL A 224 -10.91 -10.86 -0.30
N ALA A 225 -9.88 -11.58 0.13
CA ALA A 225 -9.38 -12.77 -0.57
C ALA A 225 -10.43 -13.89 -0.65
N LEU A 226 -11.21 -14.08 0.42
CA LEU A 226 -12.13 -15.23 0.56
C LEU A 226 -13.61 -14.91 0.29
N VAL A 227 -13.98 -13.62 0.22
CA VAL A 227 -15.38 -13.20 0.00
C VAL A 227 -15.50 -12.26 -1.20
N ILE A 228 -14.86 -11.09 -1.18
CA ILE A 228 -15.04 -10.08 -2.24
C ILE A 228 -14.51 -10.56 -3.59
N ASN A 229 -13.27 -11.05 -3.63
CA ASN A 229 -12.66 -11.53 -4.87
C ASN A 229 -13.39 -12.75 -5.46
N PRO A 230 -13.81 -13.76 -4.66
CA PRO A 230 -14.69 -14.83 -5.14
C PRO A 230 -16.04 -14.33 -5.67
N ILE A 231 -16.70 -13.34 -5.03
CA ILE A 231 -17.94 -12.76 -5.53
C ILE A 231 -17.72 -12.13 -6.91
N LEU A 232 -16.69 -11.30 -7.07
CA LEU A 232 -16.35 -10.70 -8.36
C LEU A 232 -16.07 -11.76 -9.42
N SER A 233 -15.30 -12.79 -9.07
CA SER A 233 -15.02 -13.90 -9.97
C SER A 233 -16.29 -14.69 -10.33
N PHE A 234 -17.20 -14.91 -9.37
CA PHE A 234 -18.48 -15.57 -9.61
C PHE A 234 -19.37 -14.79 -10.59
N ILE A 235 -19.44 -13.47 -10.46
CA ILE A 235 -20.23 -12.60 -11.35
C ILE A 235 -19.81 -12.77 -12.81
N TYR A 236 -18.51 -12.90 -13.06
CA TYR A 236 -17.96 -13.08 -14.41
C TYR A 236 -18.05 -14.52 -14.90
N LEU A 237 -17.67 -15.51 -14.05
CA LEU A 237 -17.61 -16.92 -14.40
C LEU A 237 -18.98 -17.61 -14.41
N ARG A 238 -19.93 -17.11 -13.62
CA ARG A 238 -21.27 -17.71 -13.40
C ARG A 238 -21.20 -19.15 -12.87
N ARG A 239 -20.14 -19.48 -12.14
CA ARG A 239 -19.94 -20.78 -11.49
C ARG A 239 -19.05 -20.65 -10.24
N ASN A 240 -18.94 -21.73 -9.45
CA ASN A 240 -18.13 -21.74 -8.23
C ASN A 240 -16.68 -21.32 -8.50
N PRO A 241 -16.20 -20.17 -7.96
CA PRO A 241 -14.84 -19.67 -8.19
C PRO A 241 -13.82 -20.24 -7.22
N TYR A 242 -14.24 -20.86 -6.10
CA TYR A 242 -13.36 -21.23 -5.00
C TYR A 242 -12.22 -22.17 -5.39
N PRO A 243 -12.39 -23.18 -6.27
CA PRO A 243 -11.26 -24.01 -6.70
C PRO A 243 -10.14 -23.17 -7.35
N LEU A 244 -10.50 -22.17 -8.17
CA LEU A 244 -9.53 -21.24 -8.76
C LEU A 244 -8.92 -20.33 -7.71
N VAL A 245 -9.74 -19.77 -6.80
CA VAL A 245 -9.29 -18.90 -5.71
C VAL A 245 -8.24 -19.61 -4.85
N PHE A 246 -8.55 -20.82 -4.35
CA PHE A 246 -7.61 -21.58 -3.53
C PHE A 246 -6.34 -21.97 -4.27
N LYS A 247 -6.43 -22.25 -5.55
CA LYS A 247 -5.27 -22.53 -6.39
C LYS A 247 -4.36 -21.30 -6.50
N CYS A 248 -4.94 -20.11 -6.75
CA CYS A 248 -4.19 -18.85 -6.79
C CYS A 248 -3.56 -18.51 -5.42
N LEU A 249 -4.31 -18.69 -4.32
CA LEU A 249 -3.79 -18.46 -2.98
C LEU A 249 -2.63 -19.41 -2.66
N ARG A 250 -2.77 -20.71 -2.94
CA ARG A 250 -1.73 -21.69 -2.63
C ARG A 250 -0.46 -21.47 -3.44
N GLU A 251 -0.58 -21.14 -4.73
CA GLU A 251 0.56 -21.14 -5.63
C GLU A 251 1.20 -19.76 -5.83
N SER A 252 0.43 -18.67 -5.63
CA SER A 252 0.90 -17.29 -5.77
C SER A 252 1.03 -16.59 -4.43
N ALA A 253 -0.03 -16.59 -3.58
CA ALA A 253 -0.03 -15.80 -2.34
C ALA A 253 1.06 -16.24 -1.37
N ILE A 254 1.32 -17.55 -1.23
CA ILE A 254 2.36 -18.05 -0.32
C ILE A 254 3.73 -17.52 -0.72
N TYR A 255 4.08 -17.56 -2.00
CA TYR A 255 5.37 -17.05 -2.47
C TYR A 255 5.45 -15.52 -2.29
N ALA A 256 4.38 -14.80 -2.65
CA ALA A 256 4.28 -13.35 -2.51
C ALA A 256 4.38 -12.90 -1.04
N PHE A 257 3.79 -13.65 -0.11
CA PHE A 257 3.86 -13.39 1.33
C PHE A 257 5.31 -13.36 1.83
N PHE A 258 6.13 -14.33 1.44
CA PHE A 258 7.51 -14.39 1.90
C PHE A 258 8.45 -13.43 1.16
N THR A 259 8.19 -13.14 -0.11
CA THR A 259 9.04 -12.23 -0.89
C THR A 259 8.70 -10.76 -0.65
N ARG A 260 7.45 -10.46 -0.24
CA ARG A 260 6.94 -9.09 -0.05
C ARG A 260 7.16 -8.21 -1.29
N SER A 261 7.08 -8.81 -2.47
CA SER A 261 7.31 -8.13 -3.74
C SER A 261 6.41 -8.69 -4.83
N SER A 262 5.42 -7.91 -5.26
CA SER A 262 4.56 -8.27 -6.39
C SER A 262 5.37 -8.41 -7.68
N ALA A 263 6.41 -7.61 -7.86
CA ALA A 263 7.31 -7.70 -9.02
C ALA A 263 8.09 -9.04 -9.05
N ALA A 264 8.60 -9.48 -7.89
CA ALA A 264 9.28 -10.78 -7.78
C ALA A 264 8.33 -11.97 -8.01
N ASN A 265 7.02 -11.77 -7.83
CA ASN A 265 6.00 -12.80 -8.03
C ASN A 265 5.51 -12.89 -9.49
N ILE A 266 5.84 -11.93 -10.36
CA ILE A 266 5.45 -11.95 -11.78
C ILE A 266 5.81 -13.28 -12.45
N PRO A 267 7.05 -13.81 -12.36
CA PRO A 267 7.40 -15.09 -12.99
C PRO A 267 6.55 -16.27 -12.48
N VAL A 268 6.22 -16.28 -11.17
CA VAL A 268 5.37 -17.31 -10.56
C VAL A 268 3.95 -17.27 -11.14
N ASN A 269 3.38 -16.06 -11.25
CA ASN A 269 2.05 -15.87 -11.83
C ASN A 269 2.03 -16.18 -13.32
N LEU A 270 3.08 -15.86 -14.08
CA LEU A 270 3.18 -16.22 -15.50
C LEU A 270 3.26 -17.74 -15.70
N ASP A 271 3.99 -18.46 -14.84
CA ASP A 271 4.05 -19.91 -14.88
C ASP A 271 2.68 -20.55 -14.53
N LEU A 272 2.03 -20.02 -13.47
CA LEU A 272 0.69 -20.45 -13.09
C LEU A 272 -0.33 -20.20 -14.23
N ALA A 273 -0.24 -19.05 -14.91
CA ALA A 273 -1.09 -18.73 -16.06
C ALA A 273 -0.94 -19.76 -17.20
N LYS A 274 0.29 -20.21 -17.49
CA LYS A 274 0.56 -21.27 -18.47
C LYS A 274 -0.10 -22.58 -18.05
N ARG A 275 0.04 -22.98 -16.78
CA ARG A 275 -0.57 -24.21 -16.24
C ARG A 275 -2.10 -24.14 -16.22
N LEU A 276 -2.66 -22.95 -16.02
CA LEU A 276 -4.09 -22.68 -16.15
C LEU A 276 -4.55 -22.56 -17.61
N LYS A 277 -3.66 -22.71 -18.60
CA LYS A 277 -3.95 -22.63 -20.04
C LYS A 277 -4.63 -21.32 -20.44
N LEU A 278 -4.23 -20.21 -19.80
CA LEU A 278 -4.72 -18.87 -20.14
C LEU A 278 -4.15 -18.42 -21.49
N ASN A 279 -4.82 -17.44 -22.10
CA ASN A 279 -4.37 -16.84 -23.36
C ASN A 279 -3.03 -16.10 -23.15
N PRO A 280 -1.94 -16.47 -23.86
CA PRO A 280 -0.63 -15.82 -23.72
C PRO A 280 -0.65 -14.32 -23.99
N ASP A 281 -1.43 -13.85 -24.97
CA ASP A 281 -1.54 -12.43 -25.30
C ASP A 281 -2.20 -11.61 -24.19
N MET A 282 -3.04 -12.26 -23.37
CA MET A 282 -3.67 -11.61 -22.21
C MET A 282 -2.75 -11.64 -21.00
N TYR A 283 -2.31 -12.81 -20.53
CA TYR A 283 -1.59 -12.90 -19.27
C TYR A 283 -0.19 -12.27 -19.30
N SER A 284 0.48 -12.25 -20.46
CA SER A 284 1.79 -11.61 -20.61
C SER A 284 1.75 -10.09 -20.37
N VAL A 285 0.58 -9.47 -20.53
CA VAL A 285 0.36 -8.04 -20.31
C VAL A 285 -0.35 -7.79 -18.96
N SER A 286 -1.40 -8.57 -18.67
CA SER A 286 -2.21 -8.34 -17.47
C SER A 286 -1.46 -8.59 -16.16
N ILE A 287 -0.66 -9.65 -16.08
CA ILE A 287 0.06 -9.99 -14.85
C ILE A 287 1.11 -8.92 -14.48
N PRO A 288 2.01 -8.47 -15.39
CA PRO A 288 2.89 -7.35 -15.08
C PRO A 288 2.16 -6.04 -14.79
N LEU A 289 1.02 -5.78 -15.46
CA LEU A 289 0.18 -4.62 -15.18
C LEU A 289 -0.48 -4.74 -13.80
N GLY A 290 -1.01 -5.90 -13.43
CA GLY A 290 -1.62 -6.18 -12.14
C GLY A 290 -0.66 -5.91 -10.99
N ALA A 291 0.60 -6.33 -11.12
CA ALA A 291 1.63 -6.06 -10.14
C ALA A 291 1.86 -4.55 -9.83
N THR A 292 1.24 -3.65 -10.59
CA THR A 292 1.30 -2.19 -10.38
C THR A 292 -0.05 -1.54 -10.09
N ILE A 293 -1.17 -2.04 -10.63
CA ILE A 293 -2.48 -1.37 -10.51
C ILE A 293 -3.53 -2.17 -9.72
N ASN A 294 -3.30 -3.47 -9.46
CA ASN A 294 -4.21 -4.31 -8.70
C ASN A 294 -3.75 -4.41 -7.25
N MET A 295 -4.01 -3.38 -6.48
CA MET A 295 -3.42 -3.14 -5.17
C MET A 295 -4.48 -3.08 -4.06
N GLY A 296 -5.39 -4.07 -4.02
CA GLY A 296 -6.46 -4.14 -3.04
C GLY A 296 -5.99 -4.14 -1.59
N GLY A 297 -4.90 -4.86 -1.30
CA GLY A 297 -4.29 -4.87 0.04
C GLY A 297 -3.69 -3.52 0.42
N ALA A 298 -3.03 -2.82 -0.52
CA ALA A 298 -2.51 -1.47 -0.30
C ALA A 298 -3.66 -0.48 -0.04
N ALA A 299 -4.76 -0.58 -0.79
CA ALA A 299 -5.93 0.26 -0.57
C ALA A 299 -6.55 0.05 0.82
N ILE A 300 -6.59 -1.20 1.33
CA ILE A 300 -7.02 -1.52 2.70
C ILE A 300 -6.07 -0.84 3.71
N THR A 301 -4.77 -0.99 3.53
CA THR A 301 -3.77 -0.41 4.43
C THR A 301 -3.90 1.10 4.50
N ILE A 302 -3.92 1.78 3.35
CA ILE A 302 -4.07 3.24 3.27
C ILE A 302 -5.35 3.69 3.99
N THR A 303 -6.47 3.02 3.73
CA THR A 303 -7.79 3.39 4.27
C THR A 303 -7.87 3.16 5.79
N ILE A 304 -7.51 1.98 6.29
CA ILE A 304 -7.60 1.67 7.73
C ILE A 304 -6.65 2.55 8.54
N MET A 305 -5.41 2.72 8.09
CA MET A 305 -4.42 3.54 8.79
C MET A 305 -4.85 5.02 8.86
N THR A 306 -5.42 5.54 7.76
CA THR A 306 -5.95 6.91 7.72
C THR A 306 -7.15 7.09 8.63
N LEU A 307 -8.10 6.14 8.63
CA LEU A 307 -9.28 6.21 9.50
C LEU A 307 -8.92 6.02 10.97
N ALA A 308 -7.92 5.19 11.28
CA ALA A 308 -7.39 5.08 12.64
C ALA A 308 -6.77 6.41 13.10
N ALA A 309 -6.05 7.11 12.23
CA ALA A 309 -5.55 8.46 12.54
C ALA A 309 -6.69 9.47 12.73
N ALA A 310 -7.67 9.51 11.84
CA ALA A 310 -8.84 10.37 11.94
C ALA A 310 -9.61 10.12 13.25
N HIS A 311 -9.85 8.86 13.59
CA HIS A 311 -10.52 8.49 14.84
C HIS A 311 -9.72 8.91 16.07
N THR A 312 -8.38 8.72 16.06
CA THR A 312 -7.50 9.15 17.16
C THR A 312 -7.55 10.66 17.39
N LEU A 313 -7.68 11.45 16.33
CA LEU A 313 -7.77 12.91 16.38
C LEU A 313 -9.20 13.41 16.62
N GLY A 314 -10.18 12.52 16.83
CA GLY A 314 -11.58 12.91 17.01
C GLY A 314 -12.26 13.47 15.76
N ILE A 315 -11.70 13.22 14.57
CA ILE A 315 -12.28 13.66 13.31
C ILE A 315 -13.47 12.76 12.94
N VAL A 316 -14.65 13.36 12.83
CA VAL A 316 -15.86 12.65 12.40
C VAL A 316 -15.86 12.54 10.88
N VAL A 317 -15.89 11.30 10.39
CA VAL A 317 -15.88 11.02 8.95
C VAL A 317 -17.30 10.72 8.48
N ASP A 318 -17.84 11.56 7.60
CA ASP A 318 -19.12 11.35 6.96
C ASP A 318 -19.03 10.34 5.79
N ILE A 319 -20.18 9.77 5.39
CA ILE A 319 -20.22 8.77 4.31
C ILE A 319 -19.69 9.28 2.97
N PRO A 320 -20.04 10.52 2.50
CA PRO A 320 -19.48 11.06 1.27
C PRO A 320 -17.95 11.18 1.29
N THR A 321 -17.38 11.66 2.40
CA THR A 321 -15.91 11.75 2.57
C THR A 321 -15.26 10.36 2.63
N ALA A 322 -15.93 9.37 3.24
CA ALA A 322 -15.46 7.99 3.26
C ALA A 322 -15.44 7.34 1.86
N ILE A 323 -16.43 7.64 1.01
CA ILE A 323 -16.43 7.21 -0.40
C ILE A 323 -15.27 7.87 -1.16
N LEU A 324 -15.05 9.18 -0.94
CA LEU A 324 -13.94 9.90 -1.54
C LEU A 324 -12.59 9.34 -1.09
N LEU A 325 -12.45 8.99 0.19
CA LEU A 325 -11.27 8.28 0.70
C LEU A 325 -11.04 6.97 -0.06
N SER A 326 -12.11 6.18 -0.30
CA SER A 326 -11.99 4.91 -1.04
C SER A 326 -11.49 5.13 -2.47
N ILE A 327 -11.93 6.20 -3.13
CA ILE A 327 -11.46 6.59 -4.48
C ILE A 327 -9.98 7.00 -4.43
N ILE A 328 -9.60 7.88 -3.49
CA ILE A 328 -8.22 8.35 -3.34
C ILE A 328 -7.28 7.21 -2.97
N ALA A 329 -7.70 6.32 -2.06
CA ALA A 329 -6.92 5.14 -1.70
C ALA A 329 -6.74 4.19 -2.90
N THR A 330 -7.75 4.02 -3.74
CA THR A 330 -7.67 3.21 -4.96
C THR A 330 -6.66 3.80 -5.96
N ILE A 331 -6.74 5.10 -6.23
CA ILE A 331 -5.83 5.78 -7.14
C ILE A 331 -4.41 5.79 -6.57
N GLY A 332 -4.28 6.09 -5.28
CA GLY A 332 -2.99 6.08 -4.57
C GLY A 332 -2.36 4.70 -4.60
N ALA A 333 -3.14 3.66 -4.31
CA ALA A 333 -2.66 2.28 -4.32
C ALA A 333 -2.05 1.86 -5.66
N CYS A 334 -2.61 2.34 -6.80
CA CYS A 334 -2.02 2.12 -8.13
C CYS A 334 -0.61 2.75 -8.27
N GLY A 335 -0.24 3.68 -7.39
CA GLY A 335 1.10 4.25 -7.29
C GLY A 335 1.99 3.56 -6.23
N ALA A 336 1.45 2.59 -5.48
CA ALA A 336 2.27 1.80 -4.56
C ALA A 336 3.18 0.90 -5.39
N SER A 337 4.42 1.30 -5.55
CA SER A 337 5.43 0.45 -6.20
C SER A 337 5.56 -0.86 -5.44
N GLY A 338 5.71 -1.99 -6.14
CA GLY A 338 5.87 -3.32 -5.55
C GLY A 338 7.10 -3.51 -4.65
N VAL A 339 7.44 -2.48 -3.86
CA VAL A 339 8.48 -2.50 -2.82
C VAL A 339 7.85 -2.63 -1.45
N ALA A 340 8.53 -3.32 -0.55
CA ALA A 340 8.09 -3.49 0.82
C ALA A 340 7.79 -2.13 1.49
N GLY A 341 6.62 -2.02 2.12
CA GLY A 341 6.18 -0.78 2.79
C GLY A 341 5.77 0.37 1.86
N GLY A 342 5.65 0.14 0.55
CA GLY A 342 5.28 1.18 -0.42
C GLY A 342 3.90 1.79 -0.14
N SER A 343 2.93 1.01 0.28
CA SER A 343 1.58 1.46 0.64
C SER A 343 1.58 2.43 1.83
N LEU A 344 2.47 2.21 2.80
CA LEU A 344 2.58 3.07 3.99
C LEU A 344 2.94 4.51 3.62
N LEU A 345 3.78 4.69 2.59
CA LEU A 345 4.19 6.02 2.12
C LEU A 345 3.07 6.79 1.40
N LEU A 346 1.94 6.15 1.15
CA LEU A 346 0.74 6.76 0.58
C LEU A 346 -0.30 7.16 1.64
N ILE A 347 -0.10 6.80 2.90
CA ILE A 347 -0.96 7.22 4.01
C ILE A 347 -1.06 8.75 4.11
N PRO A 348 0.03 9.55 3.98
CA PRO A 348 -0.06 11.00 4.02
C PRO A 348 -0.97 11.59 2.92
N LEU A 349 -1.03 10.96 1.73
CA LEU A 349 -1.97 11.33 0.68
C LEU A 349 -3.42 11.24 1.17
N ALA A 350 -3.79 10.14 1.80
CA ALA A 350 -5.15 9.92 2.31
C ALA A 350 -5.44 10.77 3.57
N CYS A 351 -4.47 10.94 4.45
CA CYS A 351 -4.55 11.81 5.63
C CYS A 351 -4.80 13.27 5.26
N SER A 352 -4.22 13.76 4.16
CA SER A 352 -4.41 15.13 3.69
C SER A 352 -5.86 15.45 3.32
N LEU A 353 -6.69 14.43 3.01
CA LEU A 353 -8.14 14.57 2.79
C LEU A 353 -8.86 15.10 4.03
N PHE A 354 -8.37 14.75 5.21
CA PHE A 354 -8.94 15.11 6.50
C PHE A 354 -8.24 16.29 7.17
N GLY A 355 -7.37 17.00 6.46
CA GLY A 355 -6.58 18.10 7.03
C GLY A 355 -5.51 17.63 8.03
N ILE A 356 -5.26 16.34 8.14
CA ILE A 356 -4.21 15.78 9.01
C ILE A 356 -2.85 16.21 8.48
N SER A 357 -2.05 16.83 9.34
CA SER A 357 -0.74 17.34 8.97
C SER A 357 0.20 16.21 8.54
N ASN A 358 1.17 16.54 7.67
CA ASN A 358 2.14 15.54 7.22
C ASN A 358 2.98 14.96 8.37
N ASP A 359 3.22 15.74 9.42
CA ASP A 359 3.97 15.28 10.59
C ASP A 359 3.21 14.20 11.36
N VAL A 360 1.92 14.38 11.54
CA VAL A 360 1.03 13.37 12.15
C VAL A 360 0.90 12.16 11.24
N ALA A 361 0.68 12.36 9.94
CA ALA A 361 0.60 11.27 8.97
C ALA A 361 1.88 10.41 8.95
N MET A 362 3.05 11.03 9.10
CA MET A 362 4.31 10.30 9.18
C MET A 362 4.50 9.52 10.49
N GLN A 363 3.88 9.95 11.60
CA GLN A 363 3.80 9.12 12.81
C GLN A 363 2.95 7.87 12.56
N VAL A 364 1.83 8.00 11.83
CA VAL A 364 0.99 6.87 11.41
C VAL A 364 1.78 5.91 10.52
N VAL A 365 2.60 6.44 9.59
CA VAL A 365 3.54 5.63 8.79
C VAL A 365 4.52 4.88 9.69
N GLY A 366 5.05 5.54 10.73
CA GLY A 366 5.91 4.91 11.73
C GLY A 366 5.25 3.69 12.40
N VAL A 367 4.01 3.85 12.86
CA VAL A 367 3.20 2.74 13.40
C VAL A 367 3.04 1.63 12.36
N GLY A 368 2.76 1.99 11.10
CA GLY A 368 2.68 1.04 10.00
C GLY A 368 3.95 0.20 9.83
N PHE A 369 5.14 0.80 9.97
CA PHE A 369 6.41 0.05 9.92
C PHE A 369 6.60 -0.88 11.09
N ILE A 370 6.11 -0.54 12.30
CA ILE A 370 6.17 -1.45 13.47
C ILE A 370 5.44 -2.76 13.18
N ILE A 371 4.24 -2.69 12.62
CA ILE A 371 3.43 -3.87 12.27
C ILE A 371 3.73 -4.41 10.86
N GLY A 372 4.59 -3.74 10.12
CA GLY A 372 4.75 -3.86 8.68
C GLY A 372 5.21 -5.23 8.18
N VAL A 373 5.84 -6.07 9.02
CA VAL A 373 6.29 -7.40 8.57
C VAL A 373 5.09 -8.26 8.14
N LEU A 374 4.09 -8.40 9.00
CA LEU A 374 2.91 -9.21 8.72
C LEU A 374 1.92 -8.49 7.81
N GLN A 375 1.74 -7.18 8.02
CA GLN A 375 0.85 -6.35 7.21
C GLN A 375 1.26 -6.40 5.74
N ASP A 376 2.50 -6.06 5.40
CA ASP A 376 3.01 -5.98 4.03
C ASP A 376 3.14 -7.36 3.36
N SER A 377 3.46 -8.41 4.14
CA SER A 377 3.43 -9.79 3.65
C SER A 377 2.03 -10.21 3.21
N THR A 378 1.01 -9.94 4.03
CA THR A 378 -0.38 -10.28 3.74
C THR A 378 -0.95 -9.40 2.61
N GLU A 379 -0.60 -8.12 2.61
CA GLU A 379 -0.92 -7.18 1.54
C GLU A 379 -0.42 -7.69 0.18
N THR A 380 0.86 -8.02 0.11
CA THR A 380 1.50 -8.52 -1.13
C THR A 380 0.91 -9.87 -1.56
N ALA A 381 0.61 -10.74 -0.61
CA ALA A 381 -0.04 -12.02 -0.88
C ALA A 381 -1.42 -11.83 -1.53
N LEU A 382 -2.24 -10.93 -0.99
CA LEU A 382 -3.53 -10.57 -1.55
C LEU A 382 -3.39 -9.97 -2.95
N ASN A 383 -2.57 -8.91 -3.10
CA ASN A 383 -2.40 -8.22 -4.37
C ASN A 383 -1.98 -9.19 -5.47
N SER A 384 -0.91 -9.93 -5.24
CA SER A 384 -0.29 -10.78 -6.24
C SER A 384 -1.12 -12.02 -6.63
N SER A 385 -1.80 -12.63 -5.65
CA SER A 385 -2.72 -13.75 -5.97
C SER A 385 -3.96 -13.29 -6.72
N THR A 386 -4.38 -12.04 -6.50
CA THR A 386 -5.51 -11.44 -7.21
C THR A 386 -5.15 -11.09 -8.65
N ASP A 387 -3.88 -10.79 -8.98
CA ASP A 387 -3.42 -10.57 -10.35
C ASP A 387 -3.74 -11.76 -11.25
N ILE A 388 -3.35 -12.95 -10.81
CA ILE A 388 -3.61 -14.17 -11.57
C ILE A 388 -5.09 -14.59 -11.50
N LEU A 389 -5.76 -14.40 -10.38
CA LEU A 389 -7.17 -14.73 -10.22
C LEU A 389 -8.05 -13.93 -11.19
N PHE A 390 -7.88 -12.62 -11.27
CA PHE A 390 -8.69 -11.75 -12.12
C PHE A 390 -8.31 -11.89 -13.60
N THR A 391 -7.03 -12.13 -13.91
CA THR A 391 -6.61 -12.49 -15.25
C THR A 391 -7.31 -13.77 -15.71
N ALA A 392 -7.29 -14.82 -14.90
CA ALA A 392 -7.94 -16.09 -15.21
C ALA A 392 -9.46 -15.95 -15.31
N THR A 393 -10.08 -15.20 -14.40
CA THR A 393 -11.50 -14.92 -14.41
C THR A 393 -11.94 -14.25 -15.72
N ALA A 394 -11.23 -13.22 -16.16
CA ALA A 394 -11.57 -12.51 -17.39
C ALA A 394 -11.34 -13.37 -18.64
N ASP A 395 -10.26 -14.13 -18.67
CA ASP A 395 -9.94 -15.00 -19.81
C ASP A 395 -10.95 -16.14 -19.97
N TYR A 396 -11.30 -16.82 -18.87
CA TYR A 396 -12.28 -17.90 -18.91
C TYR A 396 -13.68 -17.39 -19.24
N ALA A 397 -14.09 -16.26 -18.67
CA ALA A 397 -15.39 -15.66 -18.98
C ALA A 397 -15.50 -15.29 -20.46
N LYS A 398 -14.42 -14.77 -21.07
CA LYS A 398 -14.40 -14.41 -22.49
C LYS A 398 -14.44 -15.63 -23.43
N ARG A 399 -13.75 -16.71 -23.05
CA ARG A 399 -13.64 -17.90 -23.90
C ARG A 399 -14.77 -18.92 -23.70
N GLY A 400 -15.62 -18.72 -22.67
CA GLY A 400 -16.59 -19.76 -22.26
C GLY A 400 -15.91 -21.06 -21.81
N TYR A 401 -14.66 -20.98 -21.37
CA TYR A 401 -13.84 -22.13 -21.06
C TYR A 401 -14.22 -22.75 -19.71
N HIS A 402 -14.58 -24.01 -19.73
CA HIS A 402 -14.95 -24.79 -18.55
C HIS A 402 -13.84 -25.82 -18.28
N GLN A 403 -12.81 -25.43 -17.55
CA GLN A 403 -11.83 -26.37 -17.04
C GLN A 403 -12.32 -26.91 -15.69
N ASP A 404 -12.26 -28.24 -15.54
CA ASP A 404 -12.35 -28.84 -14.20
C ASP A 404 -11.07 -28.45 -13.44
N TRP A 405 -11.26 -27.84 -12.27
CA TRP A 405 -10.17 -27.29 -11.46
C TRP A 405 -9.43 -28.35 -10.62
N ASN A 406 -9.68 -29.65 -10.88
CA ASN A 406 -9.09 -30.79 -10.15
C ASN A 406 -7.61 -30.96 -10.40
#